data_43ea0ee94f0f20e13e6619de5f921adc
#
_entry.id   43ea0ee94f0f20e13e6619de5f921adc
#
_cell.length_a   1.000
_cell.length_b   1.000
_cell.length_c   1.000
_cell.angle_alpha   90.00
_cell.angle_beta   90.00
_cell.angle_gamma   90.00
#
_symmetry.space_group_name_H-M   'P 1'
#
loop_
_entity.id
_entity.type
_entity.pdbx_description
1 polymer ?
#
loop_
_entity_poly.entity_id
_entity_poly.type
_entity_poly.pdbx_seq_one_letter_code
_entity_poly.pdbx_strand_id
1 'polypeptide(L)'
;MKLLEEAISKYGKILDGEIIKVDSFVNHQVNPHITNELAAYFVAQFIDTKIDKVLTLETSGIPIAYAVASLLNVNMVFAKKSKSKTVDDNIYKADVYSFTRGIVSTVTVCKDYLLKGENVLIVDDFLAAGNAALGLINILNQAGAKCVGVCATIEKSFQGGRKKLNDMGIKVYSGANIVRFDGNTPIFGE
;
A
#
# COMPACT_ATOMS: atom_id res chain seq x y z
N MET A 1 -11.05 -10.29 -2.71
CA MET A 1 -10.59 -11.42 -3.59
C MET A 1 -10.62 -12.71 -2.78
N LYS A 2 -11.43 -13.66 -3.22
CA LYS A 2 -11.73 -14.89 -2.44
C LYS A 2 -10.49 -15.68 -2.01
N LEU A 3 -9.53 -15.89 -2.90
CA LEU A 3 -8.27 -16.58 -2.58
C LEU A 3 -7.53 -15.96 -1.39
N LEU A 4 -7.45 -14.64 -1.33
CA LEU A 4 -6.78 -13.93 -0.23
C LEU A 4 -7.58 -14.02 1.07
N GLU A 5 -8.91 -13.91 1.02
CA GLU A 5 -9.79 -14.01 2.18
C GLU A 5 -9.73 -15.42 2.81
N GLU A 6 -9.68 -16.46 1.98
CA GLU A 6 -9.48 -17.85 2.43
C GLU A 6 -8.10 -18.02 3.09
N ALA A 7 -7.03 -17.44 2.49
CA ALA A 7 -5.70 -17.48 3.08
C ALA A 7 -5.63 -16.73 4.42
N ILE A 8 -6.26 -15.54 4.51
CA ILE A 8 -6.36 -14.76 5.75
C ILE A 8 -7.10 -15.55 6.83
N SER A 9 -8.24 -16.17 6.49
CA SER A 9 -9.05 -16.96 7.43
C SER A 9 -8.31 -18.19 7.94
N LYS A 10 -7.50 -18.82 7.08
CA LYS A 10 -6.80 -20.07 7.39
C LYS A 10 -5.46 -19.87 8.11
N TYR A 11 -4.71 -18.84 7.71
CA TYR A 11 -3.32 -18.65 8.13
C TYR A 11 -3.08 -17.34 8.89
N GLY A 12 -4.02 -16.40 8.84
CA GLY A 12 -3.95 -15.15 9.57
C GLY A 12 -4.11 -15.40 11.08
N LYS A 13 -3.39 -14.61 11.89
CA LYS A 13 -3.51 -14.63 13.34
C LYS A 13 -4.01 -13.27 13.80
N ILE A 14 -5.12 -13.24 14.53
CA ILE A 14 -5.66 -12.02 15.11
C ILE A 14 -5.12 -11.89 16.53
N LEU A 15 -4.56 -10.73 16.85
CA LEU A 15 -4.05 -10.36 18.14
C LEU A 15 -4.88 -9.19 18.67
N ASP A 16 -5.23 -9.26 19.96
CA ASP A 16 -5.94 -8.20 20.69
C ASP A 16 -7.24 -7.72 20.01
N GLY A 17 -7.84 -8.58 19.16
CA GLY A 17 -9.10 -8.30 18.46
C GLY A 17 -9.03 -7.25 17.34
N GLU A 18 -7.85 -6.65 17.07
CA GLU A 18 -7.71 -5.56 16.07
C GLU A 18 -6.51 -5.72 15.14
N ILE A 19 -5.47 -6.44 15.57
CA ILE A 19 -4.25 -6.64 14.80
C ILE A 19 -4.32 -7.97 14.09
N ILE A 20 -4.18 -7.95 12.76
CA ILE A 20 -4.04 -9.17 11.98
C ILE A 20 -2.60 -9.36 11.52
N LYS A 21 -2.03 -10.52 11.82
CA LYS A 21 -0.71 -10.96 11.35
C LYS A 21 -0.89 -11.89 10.17
N VAL A 22 -0.25 -11.54 9.07
CA VAL A 22 -0.24 -12.29 7.80
C VAL A 22 1.19 -12.62 7.37
N ASP A 23 2.07 -12.71 8.34
CA ASP A 23 3.52 -12.85 8.18
C ASP A 23 3.89 -14.08 7.35
N SER A 24 3.08 -15.14 7.45
CA SER A 24 3.36 -16.44 6.83
C SER A 24 3.12 -16.48 5.32
N PHE A 25 2.49 -15.44 4.71
CA PHE A 25 2.16 -15.48 3.28
C PHE A 25 2.13 -14.10 2.58
N VAL A 26 2.22 -12.97 3.33
CA VAL A 26 2.17 -11.62 2.74
C VAL A 26 3.48 -10.87 2.93
N ASN A 27 3.93 -10.65 4.18
CA ASN A 27 4.91 -9.60 4.47
C ASN A 27 6.15 -10.02 5.27
N HIS A 28 6.31 -11.30 5.59
CA HIS A 28 7.56 -11.88 6.08
C HIS A 28 7.98 -13.07 5.21
N GLN A 29 7.13 -14.08 5.10
CA GLN A 29 7.18 -15.04 4.02
C GLN A 29 6.19 -14.60 2.95
N VAL A 30 6.64 -14.52 1.70
CA VAL A 30 5.80 -14.12 0.57
C VAL A 30 5.35 -15.37 -0.19
N ASN A 31 4.04 -15.55 -0.34
CA ASN A 31 3.49 -16.62 -1.18
C ASN A 31 3.37 -16.10 -2.62
N PRO A 32 4.18 -16.59 -3.58
CA PRO A 32 4.21 -16.04 -4.94
C PRO A 32 2.89 -16.26 -5.68
N HIS A 33 2.17 -17.35 -5.43
CA HIS A 33 0.88 -17.59 -6.08
C HIS A 33 -0.15 -16.53 -5.67
N ILE A 34 -0.33 -16.30 -4.36
CA ILE A 34 -1.24 -15.25 -3.86
C ILE A 34 -0.83 -13.87 -4.35
N THR A 35 0.48 -13.57 -4.32
CA THR A 35 1.01 -12.26 -4.73
C THR A 35 0.78 -12.00 -6.21
N ASN A 36 1.00 -12.99 -7.08
CA ASN A 36 0.81 -12.86 -8.52
C ASN A 36 -0.67 -12.73 -8.92
N GLU A 37 -1.56 -13.52 -8.31
CA GLU A 37 -3.01 -13.41 -8.53
C GLU A 37 -3.54 -12.04 -8.08
N LEU A 38 -3.06 -11.55 -6.94
CA LEU A 38 -3.41 -10.23 -6.43
C LEU A 38 -2.88 -9.11 -7.34
N ALA A 39 -1.65 -9.24 -7.84
CA ALA A 39 -1.09 -8.28 -8.78
C ALA A 39 -1.90 -8.24 -10.09
N ALA A 40 -2.30 -9.39 -10.62
CA ALA A 40 -3.16 -9.46 -11.80
C ALA A 40 -4.53 -8.81 -11.54
N TYR A 41 -5.12 -9.06 -10.38
CA TYR A 41 -6.36 -8.43 -9.96
C TYR A 41 -6.23 -6.89 -9.92
N PHE A 42 -5.15 -6.35 -9.35
CA PHE A 42 -4.93 -4.91 -9.30
C PHE A 42 -4.70 -4.30 -10.69
N VAL A 43 -3.87 -4.92 -11.52
CA VAL A 43 -3.59 -4.45 -12.88
C VAL A 43 -4.87 -4.37 -13.71
N ALA A 44 -5.76 -5.33 -13.58
CA ALA A 44 -7.06 -5.34 -14.29
C ALA A 44 -7.95 -4.13 -13.94
N GLN A 45 -7.80 -3.53 -12.74
CA GLN A 45 -8.58 -2.34 -12.35
C GLN A 45 -8.13 -1.07 -13.10
N PHE A 46 -6.97 -1.10 -13.75
CA PHE A 46 -6.35 0.06 -14.40
C PHE A 46 -6.09 -0.15 -15.89
N ILE A 47 -6.83 -1.05 -16.54
CA ILE A 47 -6.59 -1.44 -17.94
C ILE A 47 -6.58 -0.25 -18.92
N ASP A 48 -7.42 0.76 -18.68
CA ASP A 48 -7.51 1.97 -19.49
C ASP A 48 -6.73 3.16 -18.90
N THR A 49 -5.87 2.91 -17.91
CA THR A 49 -5.14 3.95 -17.21
C THR A 49 -3.64 3.82 -17.52
N LYS A 50 -3.04 4.87 -18.10
CA LYS A 50 -1.59 4.90 -18.23
C LYS A 50 -0.95 4.99 -16.84
N ILE A 51 -0.08 4.04 -16.53
CA ILE A 51 0.75 4.02 -15.33
C ILE A 51 2.21 4.09 -15.78
N ASP A 52 2.93 5.09 -15.30
CA ASP A 52 4.35 5.27 -15.62
C ASP A 52 5.26 4.66 -14.54
N LYS A 53 4.74 4.50 -13.32
CA LYS A 53 5.52 4.02 -12.18
C LYS A 53 4.64 3.45 -11.06
N VAL A 54 5.18 2.53 -10.28
CA VAL A 54 4.59 2.04 -9.03
C VAL A 54 5.38 2.61 -7.84
N LEU A 55 4.67 3.10 -6.82
CA LEU A 55 5.26 3.62 -5.59
C LEU A 55 4.72 2.84 -4.38
N THR A 56 5.61 2.48 -3.46
CA THR A 56 5.26 1.83 -2.20
C THR A 56 6.05 2.38 -1.03
N LEU A 57 5.78 1.87 0.17
CA LEU A 57 6.55 2.16 1.38
C LEU A 57 7.32 0.90 1.83
N GLU A 58 8.60 1.08 2.19
CA GLU A 58 9.35 -0.03 2.79
C GLU A 58 8.74 -0.45 4.13
N THR A 59 8.73 -1.71 4.47
CA THR A 59 9.31 -2.87 3.77
C THR A 59 8.23 -3.77 3.18
N SER A 60 7.07 -3.85 3.82
CA SER A 60 6.04 -4.88 3.60
C SER A 60 5.28 -4.72 2.29
N GLY A 61 5.18 -3.49 1.76
CA GLY A 61 4.55 -3.23 0.46
C GLY A 61 5.41 -3.64 -0.74
N ILE A 62 6.74 -3.84 -0.55
CA ILE A 62 7.66 -4.10 -1.66
C ILE A 62 7.28 -5.35 -2.48
N PRO A 63 6.97 -6.52 -1.89
CA PRO A 63 6.67 -7.72 -2.68
C PRO A 63 5.50 -7.56 -3.65
N ILE A 64 4.39 -7.01 -3.15
CA ILE A 64 3.19 -6.82 -3.98
C ILE A 64 3.39 -5.70 -5.01
N ALA A 65 4.06 -4.60 -4.62
CA ALA A 65 4.37 -3.51 -5.54
C ALA A 65 5.31 -3.97 -6.67
N TYR A 66 6.29 -4.83 -6.38
CA TYR A 66 7.15 -5.42 -7.39
C TYR A 66 6.37 -6.30 -8.36
N ALA A 67 5.48 -7.16 -7.87
CA ALA A 67 4.66 -8.01 -8.73
C ALA A 67 3.76 -7.18 -9.66
N VAL A 68 3.12 -6.12 -9.16
CA VAL A 68 2.31 -5.19 -9.96
C VAL A 68 3.17 -4.48 -11.01
N ALA A 69 4.32 -3.92 -10.62
CA ALA A 69 5.23 -3.23 -11.53
C ALA A 69 5.76 -4.14 -12.61
N SER A 70 6.07 -5.40 -12.27
CA SER A 70 6.51 -6.43 -13.22
C SER A 70 5.44 -6.73 -14.28
N LEU A 71 4.17 -6.90 -13.89
CA LEU A 71 3.08 -7.12 -14.83
C LEU A 71 2.81 -5.91 -15.73
N LEU A 72 2.96 -4.69 -15.18
CA LEU A 72 2.81 -3.43 -15.94
C LEU A 72 4.03 -3.10 -16.79
N ASN A 73 5.15 -3.79 -16.59
CA ASN A 73 6.46 -3.51 -17.21
C ASN A 73 6.91 -2.06 -16.99
N VAL A 74 6.77 -1.55 -15.75
CA VAL A 74 7.19 -0.21 -15.33
C VAL A 74 8.14 -0.28 -14.14
N ASN A 75 8.90 0.79 -13.90
CA ASN A 75 9.75 0.87 -12.72
C ASN A 75 8.93 0.97 -11.43
N MET A 76 9.44 0.34 -10.36
CA MET A 76 8.95 0.51 -9.00
C MET A 76 9.94 1.34 -8.18
N VAL A 77 9.41 2.25 -7.38
CA VAL A 77 10.16 2.99 -6.37
C VAL A 77 9.55 2.71 -5.00
N PHE A 78 10.38 2.58 -3.98
CA PHE A 78 9.90 2.50 -2.60
C PHE A 78 10.43 3.65 -1.77
N ALA A 79 9.54 4.29 -1.03
CA ALA A 79 9.89 5.28 -0.03
C ALA A 79 10.61 4.61 1.14
N LYS A 80 11.74 5.19 1.55
CA LYS A 80 12.56 4.67 2.65
C LYS A 80 12.25 5.40 3.95
N LYS A 81 12.19 4.68 5.06
CA LYS A 81 12.13 5.29 6.40
C LYS A 81 13.50 5.85 6.76
N SER A 82 13.61 7.16 6.76
CA SER A 82 14.87 7.82 7.10
C SER A 82 15.16 7.70 8.59
N LYS A 83 16.38 7.26 8.92
CA LYS A 83 16.93 7.34 10.27
C LYS A 83 17.89 8.54 10.41
N SER A 84 18.22 9.21 9.31
CA SER A 84 19.24 10.26 9.26
C SER A 84 18.61 11.66 9.37
N LYS A 85 19.23 12.48 10.20
CA LYS A 85 18.98 13.92 10.26
C LYS A 85 19.77 14.71 9.20
N THR A 86 20.50 14.00 8.32
CA THR A 86 21.28 14.63 7.25
C THR A 86 20.33 15.26 6.24
N VAL A 87 20.50 16.53 6.00
CA VAL A 87 19.76 17.27 4.98
C VAL A 87 20.34 16.85 3.62
N ASP A 88 19.59 16.02 2.90
CA ASP A 88 19.85 15.71 1.50
C ASP A 88 18.84 16.53 0.69
N ASP A 89 19.31 17.48 -0.09
CA ASP A 89 18.47 18.36 -0.90
C ASP A 89 17.84 17.65 -2.10
N ASN A 90 18.32 16.44 -2.43
CA ASN A 90 17.82 15.62 -3.55
C ASN A 90 16.76 14.61 -3.16
N ILE A 91 15.94 14.90 -2.14
CA ILE A 91 14.84 14.04 -1.71
C ILE A 91 13.51 14.77 -1.59
N TYR A 92 12.41 14.06 -1.85
CA TYR A 92 11.08 14.38 -1.36
C TYR A 92 10.88 13.69 -0.01
N LYS A 93 10.18 14.33 0.92
CA LYS A 93 9.95 13.77 2.26
C LYS A 93 8.53 14.02 2.75
N ALA A 94 8.02 13.09 3.55
CA ALA A 94 6.75 13.24 4.26
C ALA A 94 6.82 12.53 5.61
N ASP A 95 6.08 13.04 6.59
CA ASP A 95 5.92 12.37 7.87
C ASP A 95 4.71 11.44 7.82
N VAL A 96 4.90 10.20 8.27
CA VAL A 96 3.88 9.15 8.32
C VAL A 96 3.74 8.66 9.75
N TYR A 97 2.53 8.75 10.29
CA TYR A 97 2.23 8.18 11.59
C TYR A 97 1.94 6.68 11.47
N SER A 98 2.71 5.86 12.18
CA SER A 98 2.47 4.42 12.29
C SER A 98 1.58 4.11 13.48
N PHE A 99 0.32 3.72 13.23
CA PHE A 99 -0.61 3.30 14.30
C PHE A 99 -0.08 2.11 15.10
N THR A 100 0.49 1.12 14.41
CA THR A 100 1.00 -0.11 15.04
C THR A 100 2.18 0.13 15.99
N ARG A 101 2.96 1.19 15.73
CA ARG A 101 4.16 1.52 16.53
C ARG A 101 3.97 2.77 17.39
N GLY A 102 2.89 3.52 17.22
CA GLY A 102 2.64 4.80 17.92
C GLY A 102 3.66 5.90 17.65
N ILE A 103 4.40 5.82 16.52
CA ILE A 103 5.48 6.77 16.20
C ILE A 103 5.27 7.44 14.84
N VAL A 104 5.76 8.67 14.72
CA VAL A 104 5.92 9.34 13.43
C VAL A 104 7.27 8.95 12.84
N SER A 105 7.27 8.56 11.57
CA SER A 105 8.48 8.27 10.81
C SER A 105 8.53 9.15 9.57
N THR A 106 9.66 9.81 9.33
CA THR A 106 9.89 10.51 8.07
C THR A 106 10.22 9.49 6.98
N VAL A 107 9.50 9.53 5.88
CA VAL A 107 9.74 8.71 4.69
C VAL A 107 10.26 9.58 3.57
N THR A 108 11.16 9.04 2.74
CA THR A 108 11.89 9.78 1.72
C THR A 108 11.94 9.03 0.40
N VAL A 109 11.94 9.79 -0.71
CA VAL A 109 12.17 9.30 -2.07
C VAL A 109 13.17 10.23 -2.76
N CYS A 110 14.19 9.69 -3.44
CA CYS A 110 15.10 10.48 -4.25
C CYS A 110 14.37 11.13 -5.43
N LYS A 111 14.63 12.40 -5.68
CA LYS A 111 14.00 13.19 -6.75
C LYS A 111 14.29 12.64 -8.15
N ASP A 112 15.45 12.01 -8.33
CA ASP A 112 15.85 11.40 -9.61
C ASP A 112 14.93 10.25 -10.04
N TYR A 113 14.21 9.64 -9.10
CA TYR A 113 13.36 8.46 -9.35
C TYR A 113 11.87 8.77 -9.40
N LEU A 114 11.48 10.03 -9.18
CA LEU A 114 10.07 10.43 -9.19
C LEU A 114 9.94 11.79 -9.90
N LEU A 115 9.46 11.75 -11.14
CA LEU A 115 9.51 12.89 -12.05
C LEU A 115 8.15 13.59 -12.16
N LYS A 116 8.19 14.87 -12.48
CA LYS A 116 7.00 15.68 -12.74
C LYS A 116 6.20 15.12 -13.91
N GLY A 117 4.88 15.02 -13.73
CA GLY A 117 3.92 14.59 -14.77
C GLY A 117 3.75 13.08 -14.88
N GLU A 118 4.53 12.26 -14.15
CA GLU A 118 4.33 10.81 -14.12
C GLU A 118 2.96 10.44 -13.49
N ASN A 119 2.31 9.44 -14.06
CA ASN A 119 1.14 8.78 -13.48
C ASN A 119 1.61 7.63 -12.61
N VAL A 120 1.41 7.75 -11.32
CA VAL A 120 1.96 6.82 -10.32
C VAL A 120 0.85 6.06 -9.61
N LEU A 121 0.94 4.73 -9.61
CA LEU A 121 0.08 3.85 -8.82
C LEU A 121 0.75 3.58 -7.48
N ILE A 122 0.05 3.86 -6.38
CA ILE A 122 0.49 3.47 -5.03
C ILE A 122 0.00 2.05 -4.74
N VAL A 123 0.92 1.19 -4.27
CA VAL A 123 0.61 -0.20 -3.90
C VAL A 123 1.23 -0.49 -2.54
N ASP A 124 0.44 -1.00 -1.58
CA ASP A 124 0.91 -1.28 -0.23
C ASP A 124 0.34 -2.60 0.32
N ASP A 125 0.87 -3.10 1.44
CA ASP A 125 0.35 -4.32 2.09
C ASP A 125 -0.94 -4.04 2.87
N PHE A 126 -1.06 -2.92 3.57
CA PHE A 126 -2.23 -2.56 4.36
C PHE A 126 -2.75 -1.15 4.07
N LEU A 127 -4.07 -1.03 4.01
CA LEU A 127 -4.78 0.24 4.11
C LEU A 127 -5.65 0.24 5.38
N ALA A 128 -5.22 1.00 6.38
CA ALA A 128 -5.90 1.18 7.65
C ALA A 128 -6.48 2.60 7.74
N ALA A 129 -5.93 3.47 8.55
CA ALA A 129 -6.31 4.89 8.61
C ALA A 129 -5.83 5.74 7.41
N GLY A 130 -5.05 5.15 6.49
CA GLY A 130 -4.58 5.78 5.26
C GLY A 130 -3.31 6.63 5.39
N ASN A 131 -2.66 6.66 6.56
CA ASN A 131 -1.53 7.56 6.80
C ASN A 131 -0.34 7.32 5.85
N ALA A 132 -0.01 6.05 5.57
CA ALA A 132 1.06 5.72 4.63
C ALA A 132 0.73 6.22 3.22
N ALA A 133 -0.46 5.90 2.71
CA ALA A 133 -0.91 6.36 1.40
C ALA A 133 -0.93 7.88 1.29
N LEU A 134 -1.45 8.59 2.31
CA LEU A 134 -1.45 10.06 2.35
C LEU A 134 -0.02 10.65 2.36
N GLY A 135 0.91 10.02 3.07
CA GLY A 135 2.32 10.41 3.05
C GLY A 135 2.95 10.26 1.66
N LEU A 136 2.67 9.13 0.99
CA LEU A 136 3.14 8.89 -0.38
C LEU A 136 2.49 9.87 -1.39
N ILE A 137 1.21 10.19 -1.24
CA ILE A 137 0.52 11.21 -2.06
C ILE A 137 1.17 12.59 -1.84
N ASN A 138 1.53 12.95 -0.62
CA ASN A 138 2.27 14.19 -0.35
C ASN A 138 3.60 14.23 -1.12
N ILE A 139 4.35 13.12 -1.12
CA ILE A 139 5.59 12.99 -1.91
C ILE A 139 5.31 13.16 -3.42
N LEU A 140 4.24 12.55 -3.95
CA LEU A 140 3.85 12.73 -5.35
C LEU A 140 3.52 14.19 -5.67
N ASN A 141 2.81 14.87 -4.78
CA ASN A 141 2.49 16.30 -4.95
C ASN A 141 3.76 17.18 -4.98
N GLN A 142 4.75 16.91 -4.11
CA GLN A 142 6.04 17.59 -4.13
C GLN A 142 6.78 17.37 -5.46
N ALA A 143 6.69 16.16 -6.04
CA ALA A 143 7.30 15.84 -7.32
C ALA A 143 6.53 16.44 -8.52
N GLY A 144 5.29 16.88 -8.32
CA GLY A 144 4.38 17.25 -9.40
C GLY A 144 3.93 16.03 -10.23
N ALA A 145 3.94 14.85 -9.63
CA ALA A 145 3.43 13.60 -10.19
C ALA A 145 1.96 13.38 -9.78
N LYS A 146 1.25 12.56 -10.52
CA LYS A 146 -0.17 12.29 -10.32
C LYS A 146 -0.38 10.91 -9.69
N CYS A 147 -1.08 10.85 -8.55
CA CYS A 147 -1.60 9.58 -8.04
C CYS A 147 -2.80 9.13 -8.89
N VAL A 148 -2.70 7.99 -9.56
CA VAL A 148 -3.79 7.44 -10.39
C VAL A 148 -4.68 6.47 -9.62
N GLY A 149 -4.24 5.99 -8.47
CA GLY A 149 -4.99 5.14 -7.58
C GLY A 149 -4.13 4.56 -6.46
N VAL A 150 -4.79 3.89 -5.53
CA VAL A 150 -4.17 3.19 -4.41
C VAL A 150 -4.66 1.75 -4.39
N CYS A 151 -3.73 0.79 -4.33
CA CYS A 151 -4.02 -0.63 -4.13
C CYS A 151 -3.47 -1.08 -2.78
N ALA A 152 -4.23 -1.86 -2.03
CA ALA A 152 -3.79 -2.46 -0.79
C ALA A 152 -4.10 -3.96 -0.75
N THR A 153 -3.13 -4.77 -0.31
CA THR A 153 -3.38 -6.21 -0.15
C THR A 153 -4.55 -6.44 0.80
N ILE A 154 -4.52 -5.81 1.97
CA ILE A 154 -5.57 -5.90 2.99
C ILE A 154 -6.02 -4.50 3.39
N GLU A 155 -7.31 -4.28 3.38
CA GLU A 155 -7.94 -3.08 3.89
C GLU A 155 -8.66 -3.35 5.20
N LYS A 156 -8.56 -2.44 6.15
CA LYS A 156 -9.41 -2.35 7.34
C LYS A 156 -10.33 -1.14 7.18
N SER A 157 -11.43 -1.32 6.45
CA SER A 157 -12.30 -0.21 6.04
C SER A 157 -12.94 0.54 7.22
N PHE A 158 -13.11 -0.14 8.36
CA PHE A 158 -13.60 0.48 9.60
C PHE A 158 -12.65 1.56 10.17
N GLN A 159 -11.39 1.64 9.70
CA GLN A 159 -10.44 2.69 10.10
C GLN A 159 -10.45 3.93 9.19
N GLY A 160 -11.28 3.94 8.16
CA GLY A 160 -11.63 5.13 7.37
C GLY A 160 -10.60 5.62 6.35
N GLY A 161 -9.52 4.87 6.08
CA GLY A 161 -8.50 5.27 5.09
C GLY A 161 -9.07 5.41 3.68
N ARG A 162 -9.91 4.46 3.24
CA ARG A 162 -10.60 4.52 1.94
C ARG A 162 -11.42 5.79 1.79
N LYS A 163 -12.20 6.14 2.83
CA LYS A 163 -13.03 7.35 2.78
C LYS A 163 -12.18 8.60 2.53
N LYS A 164 -11.08 8.76 3.26
CA LYS A 164 -10.17 9.91 3.09
C LYS A 164 -9.62 10.00 1.66
N LEU A 165 -9.22 8.87 1.08
CA LEU A 165 -8.68 8.82 -0.29
C LEU A 165 -9.78 9.11 -1.33
N ASN A 166 -10.97 8.55 -1.16
CA ASN A 166 -12.11 8.80 -2.04
C ASN A 166 -12.56 10.27 -1.98
N ASP A 167 -12.54 10.90 -0.80
CA ASP A 167 -12.84 12.33 -0.64
C ASP A 167 -11.85 13.23 -1.42
N MET A 168 -10.64 12.72 -1.72
CA MET A 168 -9.65 13.35 -2.59
C MET A 168 -9.79 12.96 -4.08
N GLY A 169 -10.81 12.19 -4.45
CA GLY A 169 -11.02 11.70 -5.81
C GLY A 169 -10.09 10.54 -6.22
N ILE A 170 -9.41 9.91 -5.27
CA ILE A 170 -8.47 8.81 -5.54
C ILE A 170 -9.20 7.47 -5.43
N LYS A 171 -9.15 6.66 -6.48
CA LYS A 171 -9.71 5.31 -6.50
C LYS A 171 -8.89 4.38 -5.61
N VAL A 172 -9.58 3.54 -4.84
CA VAL A 172 -8.95 2.56 -3.94
C VAL A 172 -9.45 1.16 -4.27
N TYR A 173 -8.51 0.23 -4.44
CA TYR A 173 -8.79 -1.19 -4.63
C TYR A 173 -8.06 -2.01 -3.58
N SER A 174 -8.73 -2.99 -3.01
CA SER A 174 -8.16 -3.89 -2.00
C SER A 174 -8.37 -5.35 -2.36
N GLY A 175 -7.37 -6.17 -2.04
CA GLY A 175 -7.45 -7.62 -2.25
C GLY A 175 -8.44 -8.29 -1.29
N ALA A 176 -8.43 -7.87 -0.04
CA ALA A 176 -9.42 -8.24 0.97
C ALA A 176 -9.82 -7.01 1.78
N ASN A 177 -11.13 -6.85 2.01
CA ASN A 177 -11.68 -5.78 2.82
C ASN A 177 -12.21 -6.35 4.14
N ILE A 178 -11.54 -6.05 5.25
CA ILE A 178 -12.00 -6.41 6.60
C ILE A 178 -12.85 -5.25 7.11
N VAL A 179 -14.14 -5.50 7.32
CA VAL A 179 -15.10 -4.49 7.80
C VAL A 179 -15.22 -4.46 9.33
N ARG A 180 -14.86 -5.56 10.00
CA ARG A 180 -14.77 -5.66 11.46
C ARG A 180 -14.13 -6.98 11.85
N PHE A 181 -13.80 -7.12 13.12
CA PHE A 181 -13.47 -8.40 13.73
C PHE A 181 -14.62 -8.85 14.63
N ASP A 182 -14.86 -10.15 14.65
CA ASP A 182 -15.78 -10.83 15.59
C ASP A 182 -14.94 -11.81 16.41
N GLY A 183 -14.49 -11.35 17.60
CA GLY A 183 -13.43 -12.02 18.34
C GLY A 183 -12.15 -12.20 17.50
N ASN A 184 -11.79 -13.45 17.25
CA ASN A 184 -10.62 -13.80 16.43
C ASN A 184 -10.97 -14.13 14.97
N THR A 185 -12.12 -13.67 14.47
CA THR A 185 -12.56 -13.94 13.10
C THR A 185 -12.66 -12.62 12.32
N PRO A 186 -11.96 -12.47 11.18
CA PRO A 186 -12.14 -11.33 10.31
C PRO A 186 -13.46 -11.46 9.54
N ILE A 187 -14.23 -10.38 9.51
CA ILE A 187 -15.45 -10.29 8.70
C ILE A 187 -15.13 -9.45 7.48
N PHE A 188 -15.29 -10.06 6.32
CA PHE A 188 -15.04 -9.42 5.04
C PHE A 188 -16.29 -8.73 4.51
N GLY A 189 -16.11 -7.60 3.83
CA GLY A 189 -17.12 -6.87 3.08
C GLY A 189 -16.78 -6.81 1.60
N GLU A 190 -17.72 -6.31 0.81
CA GLU A 190 -17.53 -6.06 -0.63
C GLU A 190 -16.57 -4.90 -0.90
#